data_ed7b2d2b857094ec99ba7fdf013d05e1
#
_entry.id   ed7b2d2b857094ec99ba7fdf013d05e1
#
_cell.length_a   1.000
_cell.length_b   1.000
_cell.length_c   1.000
_cell.angle_alpha   90.00
_cell.angle_beta   90.00
_cell.angle_gamma   90.00
#
_symmetry.space_group_name_H-M   'P 1'
#
loop_
_entity.id
_entity.type
_entity.pdbx_description
1 polymer ?
#
loop_
_entity_poly.entity_id
_entity_poly.type
_entity_poly.pdbx_seq_one_letter_code
_entity_poly.pdbx_strand_id
1 'polypeptide(L)'
;LIDVAGVDVLDERTVRYRFHKPNRELPLTVGGLPVFSRDWGVEGGQPKPFDQVVMDIPIGSGPYKIGPVRFGKDITYVRDPGYWAKDLNVRKGTANFDRITVKIYKDATARLEALKAGEFDLMRFFSAGDWARRVNGKKFNTGELVKGEFAHKLPSGFQSYVLNTRSPLLQDVRVREALGLAIDYEWMNRQLFYGAYQRVNGLFGNTACETRGTPSPEELALMEPFRKNIPAAAFGTMTVPPRTDG
;
A
#
# COMPACT_ATOMS: atom_id res chain seq x y z
N LEU A 1 13.95 8.83 -13.76
CA LEU A 1 13.16 9.09 -15.00
C LEU A 1 14.02 8.88 -16.24
N ILE A 2 14.50 7.66 -16.41
CA ILE A 2 15.44 7.27 -17.51
C ILE A 2 14.85 7.51 -18.90
N ASP A 3 13.54 7.45 -19.06
CA ASP A 3 12.87 7.62 -20.35
C ASP A 3 12.53 9.08 -20.68
N VAL A 4 12.79 10.04 -19.79
CA VAL A 4 12.53 11.46 -20.01
C VAL A 4 13.69 12.06 -20.77
N ALA A 5 13.43 12.52 -21.99
CA ALA A 5 14.41 13.19 -22.86
C ALA A 5 14.62 14.68 -22.48
N GLY A 6 13.61 15.31 -21.90
CA GLY A 6 13.70 16.70 -21.47
C GLY A 6 12.41 17.20 -20.85
N VAL A 7 12.52 18.31 -20.14
CA VAL A 7 11.41 19.02 -19.50
C VAL A 7 11.51 20.48 -19.87
N ASP A 8 10.44 21.03 -20.47
CA ASP A 8 10.38 22.43 -20.89
C ASP A 8 9.28 23.13 -20.09
N VAL A 9 9.58 24.28 -19.49
CA VAL A 9 8.59 25.17 -18.90
C VAL A 9 8.11 26.11 -20.01
N LEU A 10 6.86 25.96 -20.44
CA LEU A 10 6.30 26.76 -21.53
C LEU A 10 5.73 28.09 -21.04
N ASP A 11 5.08 28.06 -19.85
CA ASP A 11 4.52 29.22 -19.20
C ASP A 11 4.38 28.95 -17.68
N GLU A 12 3.76 29.85 -16.93
CA GLU A 12 3.59 29.77 -15.47
C GLU A 12 2.80 28.53 -15.00
N ARG A 13 2.05 27.88 -15.89
CA ARG A 13 1.13 26.78 -15.55
C ARG A 13 1.32 25.55 -16.42
N THR A 14 2.23 25.60 -17.39
CA THR A 14 2.40 24.55 -18.38
C THR A 14 3.82 24.02 -18.40
N VAL A 15 3.96 22.72 -18.16
CA VAL A 15 5.21 21.98 -18.26
C VAL A 15 5.06 20.89 -19.32
N ARG A 16 6.00 20.81 -20.25
CA ARG A 16 6.05 19.78 -21.28
C ARG A 16 7.15 18.78 -21.01
N TYR A 17 6.78 17.51 -20.90
CA TYR A 17 7.74 16.40 -20.85
C TYR A 17 7.94 15.84 -22.25
N ARG A 18 9.19 15.64 -22.64
CA ARG A 18 9.58 14.93 -23.86
C ARG A 18 10.18 13.59 -23.48
N PHE A 19 9.82 12.53 -24.22
CA PHE A 19 10.27 11.17 -23.97
C PHE A 19 11.12 10.65 -25.11
N HIS A 20 12.08 9.76 -24.82
CA HIS A 20 12.93 9.13 -25.82
C HIS A 20 12.16 8.16 -26.72
N LYS A 21 11.13 7.50 -26.18
CA LYS A 21 10.29 6.51 -26.89
C LYS A 21 8.83 6.67 -26.49
N PRO A 22 7.88 6.38 -27.38
CA PRO A 22 6.47 6.36 -27.03
C PRO A 22 6.20 5.18 -26.07
N ASN A 23 5.54 5.47 -24.96
CA ASN A 23 5.06 4.48 -24.00
C ASN A 23 3.81 5.03 -23.33
N ARG A 24 2.73 4.24 -23.29
CA ARG A 24 1.43 4.66 -22.73
C ARG A 24 1.47 5.00 -21.24
N GLU A 25 2.42 4.44 -20.50
CA GLU A 25 2.53 4.61 -19.06
C GLU A 25 3.35 5.83 -18.65
N LEU A 26 4.17 6.40 -19.54
CA LEU A 26 5.02 7.53 -19.21
C LEU A 26 4.25 8.78 -18.75
N PRO A 27 3.09 9.14 -19.35
CA PRO A 27 2.28 10.25 -18.83
C PRO A 27 1.80 10.02 -17.38
N LEU A 28 1.43 8.79 -17.03
CA LEU A 28 1.06 8.42 -15.66
C LEU A 28 2.25 8.49 -14.71
N THR A 29 3.41 8.02 -15.17
CA THR A 29 4.67 8.06 -14.40
C THR A 29 5.06 9.50 -14.04
N VAL A 30 5.05 10.42 -15.01
CA VAL A 30 5.39 11.83 -14.72
C VAL A 30 4.27 12.56 -14.00
N GLY A 31 3.00 12.24 -14.28
CA GLY A 31 1.83 12.79 -13.59
C GLY A 31 1.72 12.37 -12.13
N GLY A 32 2.34 11.25 -11.76
CA GLY A 32 2.43 10.74 -10.38
C GLY A 32 3.59 11.31 -9.57
N LEU A 33 4.45 12.16 -10.15
CA LEU A 33 5.56 12.75 -9.42
C LEU A 33 5.07 13.74 -8.36
N PRO A 34 5.64 13.71 -7.14
CA PRO A 34 5.36 14.71 -6.13
C PRO A 34 5.77 16.12 -6.66
N VAL A 35 4.89 17.08 -6.46
CA VAL A 35 5.17 18.49 -6.76
C VAL A 35 5.59 19.17 -5.46
N PHE A 36 6.76 19.79 -5.46
CA PHE A 36 7.31 20.49 -4.32
C PHE A 36 7.14 22.01 -4.48
N SER A 37 6.96 22.71 -3.35
CA SER A 37 6.97 24.17 -3.36
C SER A 37 8.35 24.68 -3.76
N ARG A 38 8.38 25.74 -4.57
CA ARG A 38 9.61 26.45 -4.92
C ARG A 38 10.32 27.05 -3.70
N ASP A 39 9.55 27.37 -2.66
CA ASP A 39 10.07 27.99 -1.44
C ASP A 39 10.58 26.98 -0.42
N TRP A 40 10.43 25.68 -0.69
CA TRP A 40 10.97 24.62 0.17
C TRP A 40 12.48 24.51 0.02
N GLY A 41 13.19 24.59 1.15
CA GLY A 41 14.65 24.54 1.18
C GLY A 41 15.33 25.84 0.74
N VAL A 42 14.62 26.97 0.78
CA VAL A 42 15.22 28.30 0.54
C VAL A 42 15.89 28.80 1.82
N GLU A 43 17.17 29.15 1.73
CA GLU A 43 17.96 29.73 2.81
C GLU A 43 18.66 31.01 2.32
N GLY A 44 18.49 32.12 3.04
CA GLY A 44 19.05 33.41 2.62
C GLY A 44 18.54 33.92 1.26
N GLY A 45 17.34 33.51 0.84
CA GLY A 45 16.76 33.89 -0.45
C GLY A 45 17.27 33.03 -1.63
N GLN A 46 18.10 32.03 -1.39
CA GLN A 46 18.62 31.13 -2.41
C GLN A 46 18.15 29.70 -2.16
N PRO A 47 17.70 28.96 -3.20
CA PRO A 47 17.31 27.56 -3.07
C PRO A 47 18.54 26.68 -2.83
N LYS A 48 18.45 25.79 -1.84
CA LYS A 48 19.42 24.70 -1.65
C LYS A 48 19.33 23.70 -2.81
N PRO A 49 20.44 23.03 -3.17
CA PRO A 49 20.37 21.82 -4.00
C PRO A 49 19.38 20.81 -3.41
N PHE A 50 18.58 20.14 -4.26
CA PHE A 50 17.47 19.30 -3.81
C PHE A 50 17.93 18.15 -2.89
N ASP A 51 19.11 17.59 -3.12
CA ASP A 51 19.74 16.55 -2.29
C ASP A 51 20.19 17.03 -0.90
N GLN A 52 20.25 18.35 -0.69
CA GLN A 52 20.58 18.96 0.59
C GLN A 52 19.33 19.42 1.38
N VAL A 53 18.14 19.37 0.78
CA VAL A 53 16.86 19.68 1.44
C VAL A 53 16.39 18.46 2.25
N VAL A 54 17.11 18.11 3.33
CA VAL A 54 16.90 16.86 4.09
C VAL A 54 16.09 17.09 5.36
N MET A 55 16.36 18.20 6.07
CA MET A 55 15.77 18.49 7.38
C MET A 55 14.81 19.67 7.34
N ASP A 56 14.66 20.29 6.19
CA ASP A 56 13.74 21.41 6.01
C ASP A 56 12.30 20.93 6.05
N ILE A 57 11.47 21.58 6.83
CA ILE A 57 10.06 21.23 6.94
C ILE A 57 9.39 21.45 5.57
N PRO A 58 8.80 20.40 4.95
CA PRO A 58 8.17 20.53 3.65
C PRO A 58 6.95 21.43 3.69
N ILE A 59 6.78 22.21 2.63
CA ILE A 59 5.61 23.04 2.41
C ILE A 59 4.58 22.20 1.63
N GLY A 60 3.57 21.71 2.34
CA GLY A 60 2.52 20.89 1.76
C GLY A 60 1.28 21.71 1.37
N SER A 61 0.48 21.17 0.44
CA SER A 61 -0.82 21.71 0.05
C SER A 61 -2.01 21.03 0.71
N GLY A 62 -1.76 20.14 1.67
CA GLY A 62 -2.77 19.37 2.39
C GLY A 62 -3.42 20.12 3.55
N PRO A 63 -4.42 19.50 4.22
CA PRO A 63 -5.15 20.11 5.33
C PRO A 63 -4.34 20.20 6.63
N TYR A 64 -3.16 19.61 6.68
CA TYR A 64 -2.27 19.65 7.85
C TYR A 64 -0.89 20.14 7.46
N LYS A 65 -0.29 20.92 8.34
CA LYS A 65 1.12 21.33 8.32
C LYS A 65 1.91 20.53 9.33
N ILE A 66 3.19 20.33 9.08
CA ILE A 66 4.10 19.74 10.05
C ILE A 66 4.34 20.79 11.16
N GLY A 67 4.00 20.42 12.38
CA GLY A 67 4.30 21.17 13.59
C GLY A 67 5.58 20.65 14.27
N PRO A 68 5.61 20.55 15.60
CA PRO A 68 6.78 20.05 16.33
C PRO A 68 7.21 18.65 15.89
N VAL A 69 8.51 18.49 15.68
CA VAL A 69 9.17 17.20 15.37
C VAL A 69 10.19 16.89 16.44
N ARG A 70 10.08 15.72 17.05
CA ARG A 70 11.11 15.16 17.94
C ARG A 70 11.68 13.92 17.29
N PHE A 71 12.86 14.03 16.69
CA PHE A 71 13.47 12.94 15.93
C PHE A 71 13.53 11.64 16.72
N GLY A 72 13.13 10.55 16.06
CA GLY A 72 13.06 9.23 16.67
C GLY A 72 11.94 9.03 17.71
N LYS A 73 11.14 10.05 18.01
CA LYS A 73 10.08 9.99 19.03
C LYS A 73 8.69 10.26 18.48
N ASP A 74 8.48 11.43 17.91
CA ASP A 74 7.17 11.79 17.35
C ASP A 74 7.22 12.94 16.34
N ILE A 75 6.13 13.02 15.56
CA ILE A 75 5.84 14.11 14.64
C ILE A 75 4.41 14.57 14.93
N THR A 76 4.20 15.87 15.09
CA THR A 76 2.87 16.45 15.24
C THR A 76 2.45 17.18 13.98
N TYR A 77 1.30 16.84 13.47
CA TYR A 77 0.62 17.53 12.39
C TYR A 77 -0.43 18.47 12.97
N VAL A 78 -0.45 19.71 12.51
CA VAL A 78 -1.39 20.75 12.96
C VAL A 78 -2.30 21.12 11.80
N ARG A 79 -3.62 21.14 12.05
CA ARG A 79 -4.59 21.51 11.02
C ARG A 79 -4.34 22.94 10.53
N ASP A 80 -4.37 23.10 9.20
CA ASP A 80 -4.26 24.40 8.55
C ASP A 80 -5.65 25.03 8.40
N PRO A 81 -5.99 26.09 9.16
CA PRO A 81 -7.27 26.77 9.01
C PRO A 81 -7.42 27.46 7.64
N GLY A 82 -6.28 27.77 6.99
CA GLY A 82 -6.22 28.35 5.65
C GLY A 82 -6.25 27.34 4.52
N TYR A 83 -6.51 26.06 4.80
CA TYR A 83 -6.51 25.02 3.76
C TYR A 83 -7.47 25.38 2.61
N TRP A 84 -6.91 25.48 1.41
CA TRP A 84 -7.58 25.97 0.20
C TRP A 84 -8.82 25.15 -0.21
N ALA A 85 -8.83 23.85 0.09
CA ALA A 85 -9.89 22.95 -0.34
C ALA A 85 -10.95 22.66 0.75
N LYS A 86 -10.89 23.31 1.92
CA LYS A 86 -11.75 23.02 3.07
C LYS A 86 -13.26 23.06 2.77
N ASP A 87 -13.65 23.93 1.86
CA ASP A 87 -15.05 24.14 1.50
C ASP A 87 -15.51 23.34 0.27
N LEU A 88 -14.60 22.58 -0.37
CA LEU A 88 -14.95 21.72 -1.49
C LEU A 88 -15.81 20.53 -1.00
N ASN A 89 -16.82 20.14 -1.76
CA ASN A 89 -17.76 19.06 -1.39
C ASN A 89 -17.04 17.74 -1.06
N VAL A 90 -15.95 17.42 -1.77
CA VAL A 90 -15.12 16.24 -1.56
C VAL A 90 -14.26 16.31 -0.28
N ARG A 91 -14.20 17.45 0.40
CA ARG A 91 -13.37 17.70 1.59
C ARG A 91 -14.19 18.04 2.83
N LYS A 92 -15.45 18.44 2.67
CA LYS A 92 -16.35 18.69 3.81
C LYS A 92 -16.44 17.46 4.69
N GLY A 93 -16.33 17.64 6.01
CA GLY A 93 -16.37 16.55 7.00
C GLY A 93 -15.05 15.75 7.11
N THR A 94 -13.97 16.20 6.48
CA THR A 94 -12.62 15.63 6.62
C THR A 94 -11.71 16.54 7.47
N ALA A 95 -10.53 16.02 7.86
CA ALA A 95 -9.54 16.77 8.63
C ALA A 95 -10.10 17.33 9.95
N ASN A 96 -10.82 16.52 10.72
CA ASN A 96 -11.60 16.95 11.87
C ASN A 96 -10.77 17.21 13.14
N PHE A 97 -9.53 16.69 13.23
CA PHE A 97 -8.68 16.89 14.38
C PHE A 97 -7.82 18.13 14.23
N ASP A 98 -7.66 18.92 15.30
CA ASP A 98 -6.78 20.08 15.29
C ASP A 98 -5.30 19.69 15.28
N ARG A 99 -4.99 18.55 15.92
CA ARG A 99 -3.63 17.99 15.98
C ARG A 99 -3.68 16.47 15.84
N ILE A 100 -2.70 15.93 15.11
CA ILE A 100 -2.45 14.50 14.99
C ILE A 100 -1.00 14.27 15.34
N THR A 101 -0.72 13.57 16.43
CA THR A 101 0.66 13.22 16.82
C THR A 101 0.93 11.76 16.51
N VAL A 102 1.88 11.50 15.63
CA VAL A 102 2.37 10.16 15.30
C VAL A 102 3.55 9.85 16.20
N LYS A 103 3.40 8.89 17.11
CA LYS A 103 4.45 8.41 18.01
C LYS A 103 5.19 7.23 17.41
N ILE A 104 6.51 7.20 17.57
CA ILE A 104 7.41 6.18 17.06
C ILE A 104 7.86 5.31 18.24
N TYR A 105 7.70 4.01 18.14
CA TYR A 105 8.13 3.03 19.14
C TYR A 105 9.14 2.07 18.53
N LYS A 106 10.04 1.56 19.35
CA LYS A 106 11.10 0.65 18.94
C LYS A 106 10.57 -0.63 18.28
N ASP A 107 9.50 -1.18 18.83
CA ASP A 107 8.92 -2.43 18.37
C ASP A 107 7.39 -2.49 18.61
N ALA A 108 6.75 -3.52 18.06
CA ALA A 108 5.31 -3.71 18.15
C ALA A 108 4.83 -3.99 19.59
N THR A 109 5.66 -4.59 20.43
CA THR A 109 5.31 -4.88 21.84
C THR A 109 5.26 -3.61 22.64
N ALA A 110 6.31 -2.78 22.59
CA ALA A 110 6.35 -1.50 23.26
C ALA A 110 5.19 -0.59 22.82
N ARG A 111 4.88 -0.58 21.51
CA ARG A 111 3.76 0.18 20.97
C ARG A 111 2.42 -0.29 21.50
N LEU A 112 2.18 -1.60 21.61
CA LEU A 112 0.93 -2.15 22.15
C LEU A 112 0.76 -1.83 23.63
N GLU A 113 1.82 -1.96 24.43
CA GLU A 113 1.76 -1.64 25.85
C GLU A 113 1.57 -0.13 26.08
N ALA A 114 2.15 0.72 25.26
CA ALA A 114 1.91 2.16 25.29
C ALA A 114 0.44 2.53 24.96
N LEU A 115 -0.19 1.83 23.98
CA LEU A 115 -1.63 1.97 23.72
C LEU A 115 -2.45 1.59 24.97
N LYS A 116 -2.15 0.44 25.57
CA LYS A 116 -2.83 0.01 26.81
C LYS A 116 -2.59 0.96 27.98
N ALA A 117 -1.44 1.60 28.04
CA ALA A 117 -1.15 2.65 29.03
C ALA A 117 -1.93 3.95 28.74
N GLY A 118 -2.45 4.15 27.52
CA GLY A 118 -3.17 5.36 27.13
C GLY A 118 -2.26 6.48 26.65
N GLU A 119 -1.08 6.14 26.16
CA GLU A 119 -0.14 7.13 25.64
C GLU A 119 -0.57 7.69 24.28
N PHE A 120 -1.45 7.00 23.56
CA PHE A 120 -2.05 7.43 22.31
C PHE A 120 -3.38 6.70 22.05
N ASP A 121 -4.17 7.16 21.08
CA ASP A 121 -5.58 6.85 20.94
C ASP A 121 -5.91 5.81 19.87
N LEU A 122 -5.07 5.63 18.85
CA LEU A 122 -5.36 4.78 17.70
C LEU A 122 -4.15 3.96 17.26
N MET A 123 -4.37 2.66 17.03
CA MET A 123 -3.36 1.76 16.49
C MET A 123 -3.99 0.84 15.42
N ARG A 124 -3.32 0.70 14.26
CA ARG A 124 -3.63 -0.35 13.29
C ARG A 124 -2.80 -1.59 13.58
N PHE A 125 -3.43 -2.74 13.48
CA PHE A 125 -2.80 -4.03 13.63
C PHE A 125 -2.72 -4.74 12.28
N PHE A 126 -1.56 -5.33 11.99
CA PHE A 126 -1.30 -6.12 10.79
C PHE A 126 -0.94 -7.57 11.12
N SER A 127 -0.68 -7.87 12.40
CA SER A 127 -0.37 -9.20 12.88
C SER A 127 -1.65 -9.87 13.39
N ALA A 128 -2.07 -10.96 12.74
CA ALA A 128 -3.21 -11.76 13.19
C ALA A 128 -2.97 -12.32 14.60
N GLY A 129 -1.74 -12.75 14.91
CA GLY A 129 -1.38 -13.25 16.24
C GLY A 129 -1.50 -12.18 17.34
N ASP A 130 -1.05 -10.95 17.10
CA ASP A 130 -1.22 -9.86 18.07
C ASP A 130 -2.70 -9.52 18.24
N TRP A 131 -3.43 -9.41 17.12
CA TRP A 131 -4.87 -9.15 17.13
C TRP A 131 -5.66 -10.18 17.93
N ALA A 132 -5.38 -11.46 17.73
CA ALA A 132 -6.09 -12.55 18.40
C ALA A 132 -5.72 -12.68 19.89
N ARG A 133 -4.44 -12.55 20.22
CA ARG A 133 -3.93 -12.94 21.55
C ARG A 133 -3.54 -11.79 22.45
N ARG A 134 -3.15 -10.64 21.91
CA ARG A 134 -2.53 -9.56 22.69
C ARG A 134 -3.39 -8.32 22.81
N VAL A 135 -4.31 -8.10 21.83
CA VAL A 135 -5.26 -6.98 21.85
C VAL A 135 -6.42 -7.33 22.78
N ASN A 136 -6.14 -7.33 24.07
CA ASN A 136 -7.06 -7.62 25.18
C ASN A 136 -6.56 -6.95 26.46
N GLY A 137 -7.32 -7.09 27.52
CA GLY A 137 -6.98 -6.60 28.86
C GLY A 137 -8.04 -5.66 29.44
N LYS A 138 -7.77 -5.08 30.61
CA LYS A 138 -8.73 -4.32 31.41
C LYS A 138 -9.43 -3.22 30.60
N LYS A 139 -8.68 -2.38 29.89
CA LYS A 139 -9.25 -1.24 29.13
C LYS A 139 -10.12 -1.68 27.95
N PHE A 140 -9.86 -2.85 27.36
CA PHE A 140 -10.74 -3.43 26.36
C PHE A 140 -12.02 -3.97 26.97
N ASN A 141 -11.93 -4.58 28.17
CA ASN A 141 -13.08 -5.12 28.88
C ASN A 141 -14.00 -4.01 29.43
N THR A 142 -13.44 -2.85 29.78
CA THR A 142 -14.20 -1.69 30.28
C THR A 142 -14.71 -0.78 29.17
N GLY A 143 -14.32 -1.03 27.91
CA GLY A 143 -14.73 -0.19 26.78
C GLY A 143 -13.92 1.11 26.61
N GLU A 144 -12.89 1.34 27.44
CA GLU A 144 -11.97 2.46 27.25
C GLU A 144 -11.17 2.33 25.93
N LEU A 145 -10.86 1.10 25.52
CA LEU A 145 -10.30 0.77 24.22
C LEU A 145 -11.29 -0.13 23.46
N VAL A 146 -11.57 0.22 22.24
CA VAL A 146 -12.49 -0.52 21.38
C VAL A 146 -11.71 -1.23 20.27
N LYS A 147 -11.96 -2.52 20.11
CA LYS A 147 -11.43 -3.36 19.05
C LYS A 147 -12.42 -3.36 17.88
N GLY A 148 -12.00 -2.93 16.71
CA GLY A 148 -12.88 -2.85 15.53
C GLY A 148 -12.24 -3.43 14.28
N GLU A 149 -13.05 -4.12 13.48
CA GLU A 149 -12.68 -4.63 12.15
C GLU A 149 -13.53 -3.91 11.10
N PHE A 150 -12.85 -3.40 10.07
CA PHE A 150 -13.49 -2.58 9.05
C PHE A 150 -13.24 -3.22 7.67
N ALA A 151 -14.28 -3.85 7.13
CA ALA A 151 -14.23 -4.38 5.77
C ALA A 151 -14.11 -3.24 4.74
N HIS A 152 -13.31 -3.46 3.72
CA HIS A 152 -13.11 -2.48 2.65
C HIS A 152 -13.02 -3.18 1.29
N LYS A 153 -13.20 -2.40 0.22
CA LYS A 153 -13.11 -2.85 -1.18
C LYS A 153 -11.82 -2.42 -1.87
N LEU A 154 -10.77 -2.12 -1.10
CA LEU A 154 -9.47 -1.81 -1.66
C LEU A 154 -8.80 -3.09 -2.17
N PRO A 155 -7.93 -3.01 -3.18
CA PRO A 155 -7.14 -4.16 -3.63
C PRO A 155 -6.47 -4.86 -2.45
N SER A 156 -6.55 -6.19 -2.44
CA SER A 156 -5.87 -6.99 -1.41
C SER A 156 -4.38 -7.08 -1.73
N GLY A 157 -3.55 -7.06 -0.69
CA GLY A 157 -2.14 -7.35 -0.84
C GLY A 157 -1.92 -8.80 -1.29
N PHE A 158 -0.90 -9.02 -2.11
CA PHE A 158 -0.44 -10.33 -2.51
C PHE A 158 0.84 -10.68 -1.77
N GLN A 159 0.78 -11.72 -0.93
CA GLN A 159 1.95 -12.20 -0.19
C GLN A 159 2.22 -13.66 -0.56
N SER A 160 3.41 -13.94 -1.06
CA SER A 160 3.78 -15.27 -1.56
C SER A 160 5.28 -15.52 -1.48
N TYR A 161 5.67 -16.78 -1.63
CA TYR A 161 7.04 -17.15 -1.92
C TYR A 161 7.28 -17.04 -3.43
N VAL A 162 8.12 -16.11 -3.83
CA VAL A 162 8.50 -15.92 -5.24
C VAL A 162 9.62 -16.90 -5.59
N LEU A 163 9.34 -17.82 -6.49
CA LEU A 163 10.29 -18.85 -6.92
C LEU A 163 11.14 -18.31 -8.09
N ASN A 164 12.45 -18.37 -7.95
CA ASN A 164 13.40 -17.95 -8.98
C ASN A 164 13.46 -18.99 -10.12
N THR A 165 12.65 -18.80 -11.16
CA THR A 165 12.59 -19.71 -12.32
C THR A 165 13.85 -19.72 -13.19
N ARG A 166 14.87 -18.90 -12.91
CA ARG A 166 16.20 -19.00 -13.53
C ARG A 166 17.03 -20.13 -12.94
N SER A 167 16.69 -20.61 -11.75
CA SER A 167 17.30 -21.81 -11.16
C SER A 167 16.86 -23.05 -11.92
N PRO A 168 17.78 -23.93 -12.39
CA PRO A 168 17.42 -25.15 -13.14
C PRO A 168 16.38 -26.01 -12.44
N LEU A 169 16.49 -26.17 -11.12
CA LEU A 169 15.55 -26.95 -10.32
C LEU A 169 14.11 -26.39 -10.37
N LEU A 170 13.97 -25.06 -10.43
CA LEU A 170 12.70 -24.36 -10.38
C LEU A 170 12.14 -24.00 -11.78
N GLN A 171 12.80 -24.41 -12.86
CA GLN A 171 12.28 -24.26 -14.22
C GLN A 171 11.10 -25.19 -14.47
N ASP A 172 11.13 -26.40 -13.92
CA ASP A 172 10.03 -27.35 -14.04
C ASP A 172 8.82 -26.87 -13.24
N VAL A 173 7.69 -26.69 -13.91
CA VAL A 173 6.43 -26.25 -13.27
C VAL A 173 5.96 -27.25 -12.22
N ARG A 174 6.18 -28.57 -12.45
CA ARG A 174 5.77 -29.62 -11.53
C ARG A 174 6.48 -29.53 -10.17
N VAL A 175 7.76 -29.11 -10.17
CA VAL A 175 8.51 -28.85 -8.94
C VAL A 175 7.91 -27.68 -8.17
N ARG A 176 7.53 -26.61 -8.88
CA ARG A 176 6.88 -25.45 -8.25
C ARG A 176 5.50 -25.79 -7.69
N GLU A 177 4.72 -26.58 -8.40
CA GLU A 177 3.43 -27.10 -7.94
C GLU A 177 3.58 -27.99 -6.71
N ALA A 178 4.55 -28.92 -6.72
CA ALA A 178 4.84 -29.79 -5.58
C ALA A 178 5.19 -28.97 -4.31
N LEU A 179 6.01 -27.92 -4.47
CA LEU A 179 6.31 -27.01 -3.35
C LEU A 179 5.05 -26.30 -2.84
N GLY A 180 4.17 -25.88 -3.74
CA GLY A 180 2.89 -25.27 -3.37
C GLY A 180 1.95 -26.22 -2.63
N LEU A 181 1.92 -27.49 -3.04
CA LEU A 181 1.12 -28.54 -2.41
C LEU A 181 1.67 -28.99 -1.05
N ALA A 182 2.97 -28.82 -0.81
CA ALA A 182 3.60 -29.11 0.48
C ALA A 182 3.21 -28.11 1.59
N ILE A 183 2.56 -26.98 1.24
CA ILE A 183 2.12 -25.96 2.20
C ILE A 183 0.66 -26.25 2.57
N ASP A 184 0.44 -26.69 3.80
CA ASP A 184 -0.90 -26.79 4.37
C ASP A 184 -1.38 -25.40 4.82
N TYR A 185 -2.01 -24.68 3.89
CA TYR A 185 -2.49 -23.32 4.13
C TYR A 185 -3.62 -23.29 5.17
N GLU A 186 -4.54 -24.24 5.14
CA GLU A 186 -5.69 -24.31 6.04
C GLU A 186 -5.24 -24.51 7.48
N TRP A 187 -4.27 -25.43 7.71
CA TRP A 187 -3.65 -25.60 9.00
C TRP A 187 -2.93 -24.32 9.47
N MET A 188 -2.10 -23.74 8.60
CA MET A 188 -1.41 -22.49 8.92
C MET A 188 -2.39 -21.37 9.27
N ASN A 189 -3.47 -21.24 8.49
CA ASN A 189 -4.47 -20.20 8.74
C ASN A 189 -5.16 -20.39 10.10
N ARG A 190 -5.50 -21.62 10.46
CA ARG A 190 -6.08 -21.89 11.78
C ARG A 190 -5.08 -21.69 12.92
N GLN A 191 -3.90 -22.28 12.82
CA GLN A 191 -2.95 -22.37 13.94
C GLN A 191 -2.10 -21.11 14.10
N LEU A 192 -1.68 -20.48 13.00
CA LEU A 192 -0.76 -19.35 13.04
C LEU A 192 -1.48 -18.01 12.81
N PHE A 193 -2.53 -18.00 12.00
CA PHE A 193 -3.21 -16.77 11.59
C PHE A 193 -4.62 -16.63 12.14
N TYR A 194 -5.06 -17.55 12.99
CA TYR A 194 -6.35 -17.48 13.72
C TYR A 194 -7.56 -17.33 12.80
N GLY A 195 -7.51 -17.92 11.59
CA GLY A 195 -8.58 -17.79 10.60
C GLY A 195 -8.70 -16.42 9.94
N ALA A 196 -7.75 -15.49 10.19
CA ALA A 196 -7.86 -14.11 9.76
C ALA A 196 -7.55 -13.89 8.28
N TYR A 197 -6.98 -14.88 7.57
CA TYR A 197 -6.57 -14.71 6.18
C TYR A 197 -7.38 -15.58 5.23
N GLN A 198 -7.37 -15.14 3.97
CA GLN A 198 -7.90 -15.91 2.85
C GLN A 198 -6.76 -16.23 1.90
N ARG A 199 -6.77 -17.45 1.34
CA ARG A 199 -5.83 -17.83 0.30
C ARG A 199 -6.11 -17.02 -0.95
N VAL A 200 -5.10 -16.33 -1.46
CA VAL A 200 -5.21 -15.55 -2.69
C VAL A 200 -4.98 -16.45 -3.90
N ASN A 201 -5.75 -16.23 -4.96
CA ASN A 201 -5.68 -17.00 -6.20
C ASN A 201 -4.95 -16.25 -7.34
N GLY A 202 -4.52 -15.00 -7.10
CA GLY A 202 -3.85 -14.19 -8.09
C GLY A 202 -3.41 -12.83 -7.55
N LEU A 203 -2.79 -12.04 -8.42
CA LEU A 203 -2.19 -10.76 -8.07
C LEU A 203 -3.21 -9.63 -7.81
N PHE A 204 -4.43 -9.77 -8.32
CA PHE A 204 -5.44 -8.71 -8.35
C PHE A 204 -6.60 -8.96 -7.40
N GLY A 205 -6.34 -9.64 -6.28
CA GLY A 205 -7.36 -9.99 -5.29
C GLY A 205 -8.19 -8.78 -4.83
N ASN A 206 -9.49 -8.98 -4.65
CA ASN A 206 -10.47 -7.96 -4.28
C ASN A 206 -10.59 -6.81 -5.30
N THR A 207 -10.34 -7.07 -6.57
CA THR A 207 -10.52 -6.10 -7.67
C THR A 207 -11.40 -6.68 -8.77
N ALA A 208 -11.82 -5.84 -9.71
CA ALA A 208 -12.53 -6.28 -10.91
C ALA A 208 -11.66 -7.16 -11.84
N CYS A 209 -10.34 -7.11 -11.68
CA CYS A 209 -9.37 -7.91 -12.46
C CYS A 209 -8.98 -9.22 -11.76
N GLU A 210 -9.65 -9.57 -10.65
CA GLU A 210 -9.38 -10.84 -9.97
C GLU A 210 -9.80 -12.02 -10.83
N THR A 211 -8.87 -12.94 -11.09
CA THR A 211 -9.14 -14.16 -11.85
C THR A 211 -10.15 -15.05 -11.10
N ARG A 212 -11.26 -15.39 -11.75
CA ARG A 212 -12.32 -16.23 -11.19
C ARG A 212 -12.91 -17.14 -12.27
N GLY A 213 -13.05 -18.42 -11.95
CA GLY A 213 -13.73 -19.39 -12.82
C GLY A 213 -13.08 -19.56 -14.19
N THR A 214 -13.84 -19.42 -15.26
CA THR A 214 -13.41 -19.46 -16.66
C THR A 214 -13.30 -18.06 -17.24
N PRO A 215 -12.40 -17.83 -18.21
CA PRO A 215 -12.33 -16.55 -18.93
C PRO A 215 -13.65 -16.19 -19.60
N SER A 216 -13.97 -14.91 -19.61
CA SER A 216 -15.15 -14.38 -20.31
C SER A 216 -14.97 -14.51 -21.83
N PRO A 217 -16.05 -14.41 -22.63
CA PRO A 217 -15.96 -14.37 -24.09
C PRO A 217 -15.02 -13.27 -24.62
N GLU A 218 -15.00 -12.12 -23.95
CA GLU A 218 -14.15 -10.99 -24.31
C GLU A 218 -12.68 -11.29 -24.01
N GLU A 219 -12.38 -11.90 -22.87
CA GLU A 219 -11.03 -12.35 -22.52
C GLU A 219 -10.54 -13.42 -23.49
N LEU A 220 -11.39 -14.40 -23.82
CA LEU A 220 -11.07 -15.42 -24.82
C LEU A 220 -10.75 -14.81 -26.18
N ALA A 221 -11.55 -13.83 -26.63
CA ALA A 221 -11.31 -13.14 -27.89
C ALA A 221 -9.96 -12.40 -27.91
N LEU A 222 -9.54 -11.81 -26.80
CA LEU A 222 -8.23 -11.16 -26.66
C LEU A 222 -7.06 -12.16 -26.64
N MET A 223 -7.26 -13.34 -26.08
CA MET A 223 -6.22 -14.38 -25.97
C MET A 223 -6.08 -15.23 -27.22
N GLU A 224 -7.14 -15.37 -28.01
CA GLU A 224 -7.19 -16.28 -29.18
C GLU A 224 -6.07 -16.05 -30.20
N PRO A 225 -5.72 -14.80 -30.58
CA PRO A 225 -4.59 -14.56 -31.52
C PRO A 225 -3.25 -15.08 -30.97
N PHE A 226 -3.12 -15.28 -29.67
CA PHE A 226 -1.90 -15.72 -28.98
C PHE A 226 -1.97 -17.16 -28.50
N ARG A 227 -2.96 -17.93 -28.89
CA ARG A 227 -3.22 -19.31 -28.42
C ARG A 227 -1.99 -20.22 -28.45
N LYS A 228 -1.13 -20.08 -29.44
CA LYS A 228 0.12 -20.86 -29.56
C LYS A 228 1.17 -20.48 -28.50
N ASN A 229 1.08 -19.28 -27.93
CA ASN A 229 2.05 -18.72 -27.00
C ASN A 229 1.54 -18.68 -25.55
N ILE A 230 0.26 -19.00 -25.34
CA ILE A 230 -0.40 -19.02 -24.04
C ILE A 230 -0.65 -20.48 -23.62
N PRO A 231 -0.34 -20.87 -22.39
CA PRO A 231 -0.63 -22.23 -21.91
C PRO A 231 -2.12 -22.58 -22.07
N ALA A 232 -2.42 -23.80 -22.53
CA ALA A 232 -3.79 -24.25 -22.76
C ALA A 232 -4.70 -24.10 -21.53
N ALA A 233 -4.14 -24.25 -20.33
CA ALA A 233 -4.84 -24.08 -19.09
C ALA A 233 -5.45 -22.67 -18.90
N ALA A 234 -4.90 -21.64 -19.54
CA ALA A 234 -5.43 -20.27 -19.46
C ALA A 234 -6.78 -20.10 -20.19
N PHE A 235 -7.15 -21.02 -21.07
CA PHE A 235 -8.42 -21.04 -21.81
C PHE A 235 -9.51 -21.84 -21.09
N GLY A 236 -9.19 -22.47 -19.97
CA GLY A 236 -10.10 -23.29 -19.19
C GLY A 236 -10.44 -22.68 -17.85
N THR A 237 -11.07 -23.49 -17.00
CA THR A 237 -11.38 -23.09 -15.64
C THR A 237 -10.09 -22.93 -14.83
N MET A 238 -9.99 -21.84 -14.08
CA MET A 238 -8.86 -21.57 -13.20
C MET A 238 -8.63 -22.75 -12.22
N THR A 239 -7.41 -23.25 -12.17
CA THR A 239 -7.01 -24.25 -11.19
C THR A 239 -6.83 -23.58 -9.83
N VAL A 240 -7.62 -23.98 -8.86
CA VAL A 240 -7.48 -23.55 -7.45
C VAL A 240 -6.68 -24.63 -6.72
N PRO A 241 -5.68 -24.26 -5.91
CA PRO A 241 -4.98 -25.24 -5.10
C PRO A 241 -5.95 -26.02 -4.21
N PRO A 242 -5.74 -27.34 -4.03
CA PRO A 242 -6.62 -28.15 -3.21
C PRO A 242 -6.64 -27.64 -1.77
N ARG A 243 -7.77 -27.79 -1.11
CA ARG A 243 -7.91 -27.51 0.32
C ARG A 243 -7.62 -28.75 1.13
N THR A 244 -7.07 -28.55 2.32
CA THR A 244 -6.92 -29.59 3.33
C THR A 244 -8.01 -29.41 4.39
N ASP A 245 -8.12 -30.35 5.31
CA ASP A 245 -8.96 -30.21 6.51
C ASP A 245 -8.24 -29.40 7.60
N GLY A 246 -6.96 -29.11 7.39
CA GLY A 246 -6.12 -28.27 8.21
C GLY A 246 -5.60 -28.90 9.49
#